data_386d13e6090b6a25250ebfd274f0d726
#
_entry.id   386d13e6090b6a25250ebfd274f0d726
#
_cell.length_a   1.000
_cell.length_b   1.000
_cell.length_c   1.000
_cell.angle_alpha   90.00
_cell.angle_beta   90.00
_cell.angle_gamma   90.00
#
_symmetry.space_group_name_H-M   'P 1'
#
loop_
_entity.id
_entity.type
_entity.pdbx_description
1 polymer ?
#
loop_
_entity_poly.entity_id
_entity_poly.type
_entity_poly.pdbx_seq_one_letter_code
_entity_poly.pdbx_strand_id
1 'polypeptide(L)'
;MDQKAEILMKYFRENMSQRAIAREMKVSRTTVRKYIRDYEGKCEEIEELAASNNTISNDTLHLVSEMVSSPKYDTSNRTRIKLTDEVIEKIGELLKENEKNRLLGRSKQLMKKIDIHEKLIELGFDISYPTVCNYIRDNHEKKEAFIRQEYDLGETLEFDWGEVKLTITGKPTTLQMGLLTTACGSHHYARLYNNQKMENFLDIHVQAFNSIGGVHRELVYDNLKQAVRKFVGRNEKGATEDLIKISLYYGFKYRFCNVAKGNEKGHVEKGIEYVRRKAFSLRTDFDTLEEANTYLQDKLLKLNSKKRNWLQNQSPLDILKQEIDYLIPLKPSYDTSRRAEARVNKYSVINIDQNKYSVPDYLVGKFVNVKIYPDVVEIYYKDNKIAEHKRSYQAHYWSVDINHYIHTLKKKPGALHSSVGRHQLSPELQAIYQEYYTSNPRDFIELLELIKEKDLECVLKSVEELKKIKKELVTTENIKNLIFKLPVDNTSLETKNISIQNASIKQIAILNEMFNLKPMGRYEN
;
A
#
# COMPACT_ATOMS: atom_id res chain seq x y z
N MET A 1 -19.80 46.00 -1.43
CA MET A 1 -18.87 47.03 -1.96
C MET A 1 -17.91 47.39 -0.83
N ASP A 2 -16.64 47.62 -1.10
CA ASP A 2 -15.68 48.07 -0.07
C ASP A 2 -16.08 49.48 0.38
N GLN A 3 -16.04 49.75 1.68
CA GLN A 3 -16.43 51.01 2.30
C GLN A 3 -15.72 52.23 1.66
N LYS A 4 -14.46 52.08 1.23
CA LYS A 4 -13.70 53.12 0.51
C LYS A 4 -14.32 53.41 -0.86
N ALA A 5 -14.66 52.39 -1.64
CA ALA A 5 -15.26 52.54 -2.94
C ALA A 5 -16.63 53.22 -2.88
N GLU A 6 -17.44 52.91 -1.86
CA GLU A 6 -18.74 53.51 -1.64
C GLU A 6 -18.65 55.02 -1.29
N ILE A 7 -17.67 55.39 -0.45
CA ILE A 7 -17.40 56.79 -0.11
C ILE A 7 -17.01 57.60 -1.38
N LEU A 8 -16.15 57.03 -2.23
CA LEU A 8 -15.69 57.68 -3.46
C LEU A 8 -16.84 57.81 -4.46
N MET A 9 -17.70 56.80 -4.61
CA MET A 9 -18.85 56.85 -5.48
C MET A 9 -19.86 57.93 -5.05
N LYS A 10 -20.16 58.02 -3.75
CA LYS A 10 -21.03 59.05 -3.18
C LYS A 10 -20.49 60.46 -3.38
N TYR A 11 -19.17 60.65 -3.34
CA TYR A 11 -18.55 61.95 -3.55
C TYR A 11 -18.52 62.35 -5.03
N PHE A 12 -17.97 61.48 -5.89
CA PHE A 12 -17.71 61.82 -7.30
C PHE A 12 -18.92 61.63 -8.25
N ARG A 13 -19.83 60.70 -7.93
CA ARG A 13 -21.02 60.44 -8.78
C ARG A 13 -22.28 61.05 -8.23
N GLU A 14 -22.50 61.00 -6.92
CA GLU A 14 -23.73 61.50 -6.30
C GLU A 14 -23.57 62.94 -5.82
N ASN A 15 -22.41 63.58 -5.99
CA ASN A 15 -22.09 64.93 -5.57
C ASN A 15 -22.42 65.23 -4.10
N MET A 16 -22.31 64.23 -3.24
CA MET A 16 -22.60 64.39 -1.82
C MET A 16 -21.49 65.14 -1.10
N SER A 17 -21.86 66.00 -0.15
CA SER A 17 -20.85 66.69 0.66
C SER A 17 -20.12 65.72 1.61
N GLN A 18 -18.83 65.95 1.88
CA GLN A 18 -18.02 65.15 2.82
C GLN A 18 -18.69 64.99 4.19
N ARG A 19 -19.48 65.96 4.63
CA ARG A 19 -20.25 65.92 5.90
C ARG A 19 -21.44 64.96 5.79
N ALA A 20 -22.15 64.94 4.66
CA ALA A 20 -23.26 64.04 4.42
C ALA A 20 -22.80 62.59 4.33
N ILE A 21 -21.70 62.32 3.60
CA ILE A 21 -21.10 61.01 3.47
C ILE A 21 -20.61 60.48 4.83
N ALA A 22 -19.96 61.34 5.62
CA ALA A 22 -19.47 60.96 6.97
C ALA A 22 -20.62 60.53 7.90
N ARG A 23 -21.77 61.19 7.82
CA ARG A 23 -22.97 60.84 8.64
C ARG A 23 -23.58 59.53 8.16
N GLU A 24 -23.74 59.37 6.86
CA GLU A 24 -24.41 58.24 6.26
C GLU A 24 -23.57 56.94 6.43
N MET A 25 -22.29 57.03 6.15
CA MET A 25 -21.35 55.89 6.25
C MET A 25 -20.86 55.63 7.66
N LYS A 26 -21.27 56.47 8.62
CA LYS A 26 -20.83 56.40 10.04
C LYS A 26 -19.29 56.37 10.21
N VAL A 27 -18.57 57.11 9.39
CA VAL A 27 -17.11 57.27 9.45
C VAL A 27 -16.73 58.71 9.81
N SER A 28 -15.49 58.91 10.27
CA SER A 28 -15.02 60.26 10.55
C SER A 28 -14.91 61.10 9.26
N ARG A 29 -15.20 62.38 9.32
CA ARG A 29 -14.99 63.30 8.20
C ARG A 29 -13.52 63.34 7.74
N THR A 30 -12.58 63.13 8.66
CA THR A 30 -11.16 63.05 8.36
C THR A 30 -10.85 61.83 7.50
N THR A 31 -11.50 60.70 7.74
CA THR A 31 -11.36 59.48 6.94
C THR A 31 -11.93 59.69 5.53
N VAL A 32 -13.09 60.26 5.41
CA VAL A 32 -13.69 60.59 4.08
C VAL A 32 -12.75 61.52 3.30
N ARG A 33 -12.26 62.61 3.93
CA ARG A 33 -11.33 63.55 3.29
C ARG A 33 -10.00 62.87 2.87
N LYS A 34 -9.48 61.95 3.70
CA LYS A 34 -8.27 61.21 3.39
C LYS A 34 -8.44 60.34 2.15
N TYR A 35 -9.54 59.61 2.03
CA TYR A 35 -9.82 58.76 0.85
C TYR A 35 -10.02 59.54 -0.44
N ILE A 36 -10.70 60.69 -0.35
CA ILE A 36 -10.88 61.57 -1.51
C ILE A 36 -9.53 62.11 -1.99
N ARG A 37 -8.70 62.64 -1.11
CA ARG A 37 -7.35 63.14 -1.47
C ARG A 37 -6.42 62.06 -2.02
N ASP A 38 -6.45 60.87 -1.40
CA ASP A 38 -5.66 59.73 -1.88
C ASP A 38 -6.08 59.29 -3.28
N TYR A 39 -7.39 59.37 -3.58
CA TYR A 39 -7.92 59.10 -4.91
C TYR A 39 -7.54 60.17 -5.93
N GLU A 40 -7.73 61.45 -5.59
CA GLU A 40 -7.39 62.59 -6.46
C GLU A 40 -5.88 62.58 -6.82
N GLY A 41 -4.99 62.41 -5.82
CA GLY A 41 -3.55 62.34 -6.05
C GLY A 41 -3.14 61.15 -6.95
N LYS A 42 -3.76 59.98 -6.79
CA LYS A 42 -3.50 58.86 -7.69
C LYS A 42 -4.04 59.06 -9.11
N CYS A 43 -5.12 59.77 -9.25
CA CYS A 43 -5.61 60.17 -10.58
C CYS A 43 -4.61 61.10 -11.28
N GLU A 44 -4.06 62.12 -10.55
CA GLU A 44 -3.05 63.01 -11.07
C GLU A 44 -1.78 62.22 -11.48
N GLU A 45 -1.30 61.30 -10.66
CA GLU A 45 -0.14 60.44 -11.00
C GLU A 45 -0.39 59.57 -12.24
N ILE A 46 -1.62 59.03 -12.41
CA ILE A 46 -2.00 58.24 -13.60
C ILE A 46 -2.02 59.15 -14.85
N GLU A 47 -2.56 60.39 -14.75
CA GLU A 47 -2.58 61.36 -15.85
C GLU A 47 -1.17 61.76 -16.25
N GLU A 48 -0.25 62.01 -15.31
CA GLU A 48 1.14 62.32 -15.59
C GLU A 48 1.87 61.16 -16.27
N LEU A 49 1.66 59.89 -15.80
CA LEU A 49 2.23 58.71 -16.43
C LEU A 49 1.64 58.44 -17.81
N ALA A 50 0.37 58.72 -18.03
CA ALA A 50 -0.29 58.59 -19.34
C ALA A 50 0.19 59.64 -20.32
N ALA A 51 0.48 60.87 -19.86
CA ALA A 51 1.04 61.94 -20.70
C ALA A 51 2.50 61.70 -21.13
N SER A 52 3.27 60.96 -20.29
CA SER A 52 4.67 60.62 -20.58
C SER A 52 4.87 59.33 -21.40
N ASN A 53 3.87 58.41 -21.39
CA ASN A 53 3.95 57.14 -22.10
C ASN A 53 2.63 56.85 -22.82
N ASN A 54 2.66 56.74 -24.15
CA ASN A 54 1.46 56.43 -24.98
C ASN A 54 0.90 54.99 -24.79
N THR A 55 1.34 54.26 -23.79
CA THR A 55 0.92 52.89 -23.47
C THR A 55 0.68 52.72 -21.97
N ILE A 56 -0.35 51.98 -21.60
CA ILE A 56 -0.64 51.59 -20.20
C ILE A 56 0.53 50.79 -19.67
N SER A 57 1.34 51.38 -18.80
CA SER A 57 2.49 50.73 -18.17
C SER A 57 2.02 49.83 -17.00
N ASN A 58 2.89 48.89 -16.58
CA ASN A 58 2.64 48.07 -15.36
C ASN A 58 2.45 48.95 -14.10
N ASP A 59 3.09 50.11 -14.05
CA ASP A 59 3.01 51.07 -12.95
C ASP A 59 1.58 51.70 -12.90
N THR A 60 1.00 52.04 -14.07
CA THR A 60 -0.40 52.52 -14.15
C THR A 60 -1.38 51.45 -13.66
N LEU A 61 -1.19 50.19 -14.04
CA LEU A 61 -2.04 49.08 -13.55
C LEU A 61 -1.90 48.87 -12.05
N HIS A 62 -0.72 49.07 -11.50
CA HIS A 62 -0.48 49.00 -10.06
C HIS A 62 -1.22 50.10 -9.30
N LEU A 63 -1.15 51.35 -9.77
CA LEU A 63 -1.87 52.48 -9.18
C LEU A 63 -3.40 52.30 -9.25
N VAL A 64 -3.93 51.83 -10.37
CA VAL A 64 -5.36 51.48 -10.48
C VAL A 64 -5.76 50.38 -9.48
N SER A 65 -4.94 49.36 -9.31
CA SER A 65 -5.16 48.30 -8.34
C SER A 65 -5.16 48.84 -6.89
N GLU A 66 -4.28 49.77 -6.57
CA GLU A 66 -4.24 50.44 -5.26
C GLU A 66 -5.42 51.36 -4.98
N MET A 67 -6.03 51.99 -6.00
CA MET A 67 -7.22 52.77 -5.83
C MET A 67 -8.39 51.97 -5.29
N VAL A 68 -8.50 50.70 -5.73
CA VAL A 68 -9.59 49.78 -5.37
C VAL A 68 -9.27 48.98 -4.10
N SER A 69 -8.00 48.90 -3.70
CA SER A 69 -7.61 48.12 -2.53
C SER A 69 -8.10 48.75 -1.21
N SER A 70 -8.52 47.89 -0.27
CA SER A 70 -8.83 48.35 1.09
C SER A 70 -7.58 48.94 1.76
N PRO A 71 -7.75 49.96 2.61
CA PRO A 71 -6.64 50.61 3.29
C PRO A 71 -5.83 49.60 4.11
N LYS A 72 -4.55 49.43 3.82
CA LYS A 72 -3.65 48.63 4.62
C LYS A 72 -3.05 49.51 5.73
N TYR A 73 -3.03 48.98 6.95
CA TYR A 73 -2.34 49.63 8.06
C TYR A 73 -0.83 49.53 7.82
N ASP A 74 -0.15 50.66 7.72
CA ASP A 74 1.30 50.69 7.60
C ASP A 74 1.96 50.33 8.95
N THR A 75 2.62 49.18 8.97
CA THR A 75 3.37 48.67 10.11
C THR A 75 4.88 48.87 9.99
N SER A 76 5.38 49.52 8.93
CA SER A 76 6.80 49.65 8.63
C SER A 76 7.58 50.34 9.75
N ASN A 77 6.96 51.31 10.42
CA ASN A 77 7.55 52.07 11.56
C ASN A 77 7.36 51.42 12.93
N ARG A 78 6.81 50.18 12.99
CA ARG A 78 6.58 49.51 14.27
C ARG A 78 7.86 48.81 14.71
N THR A 79 8.48 49.32 15.77
CA THR A 79 9.63 48.65 16.40
C THR A 79 9.20 47.29 16.95
N ARG A 80 9.97 46.26 16.65
CA ARG A 80 9.73 44.90 17.15
C ARG A 80 10.11 44.84 18.64
N ILE A 81 9.14 44.83 19.53
CA ILE A 81 9.36 44.93 20.97
C ILE A 81 10.00 43.66 21.56
N LYS A 82 9.64 42.49 21.08
CA LYS A 82 10.09 41.18 21.61
C LYS A 82 11.16 40.49 20.77
N LEU A 83 11.23 40.75 19.47
CA LEU A 83 12.23 40.19 18.56
C LEU A 83 13.34 41.25 18.35
N THR A 84 14.17 41.45 19.37
CA THR A 84 15.30 42.38 19.35
C THR A 84 16.45 41.80 18.50
N ASP A 85 17.40 42.65 18.11
CA ASP A 85 18.59 42.22 17.35
C ASP A 85 19.42 41.20 18.13
N GLU A 86 19.51 41.34 19.46
CA GLU A 86 20.18 40.37 20.33
C GLU A 86 19.53 38.98 20.28
N VAL A 87 18.18 38.92 20.29
CA VAL A 87 17.45 37.66 20.13
C VAL A 87 17.68 37.04 18.75
N ILE A 88 17.70 37.86 17.72
CA ILE A 88 17.97 37.44 16.34
C ILE A 88 19.38 36.85 16.22
N GLU A 89 20.37 37.51 16.77
CA GLU A 89 21.75 37.03 16.77
C GLU A 89 21.85 35.68 17.51
N LYS A 90 21.21 35.56 18.66
CA LYS A 90 21.24 34.33 19.44
C LYS A 90 20.54 33.16 18.75
N ILE A 91 19.41 33.38 18.06
CA ILE A 91 18.77 32.39 17.21
C ILE A 91 19.75 31.95 16.11
N GLY A 92 20.45 32.91 15.49
CA GLY A 92 21.44 32.65 14.45
C GLY A 92 22.60 31.76 14.93
N GLU A 93 23.12 32.00 16.14
CA GLU A 93 24.16 31.16 16.76
C GLU A 93 23.67 29.71 16.98
N LEU A 94 22.48 29.54 17.55
CA LEU A 94 21.90 28.20 17.79
C LEU A 94 21.64 27.44 16.48
N LEU A 95 21.23 28.13 15.44
CA LEU A 95 21.07 27.52 14.11
C LEU A 95 22.41 27.15 13.46
N LYS A 96 23.47 27.95 13.65
CA LYS A 96 24.82 27.59 13.23
C LYS A 96 25.36 26.36 13.96
N GLU A 97 25.06 26.21 15.24
CA GLU A 97 25.44 25.00 16.00
C GLU A 97 24.68 23.76 15.49
N ASN A 98 23.41 23.90 15.11
CA ASN A 98 22.67 22.85 14.44
C ASN A 98 23.30 22.44 13.09
N GLU A 99 23.76 23.40 12.30
CA GLU A 99 24.44 23.12 11.03
C GLU A 99 25.75 22.38 11.25
N LYS A 100 26.54 22.79 12.26
CA LYS A 100 27.76 22.09 12.66
C LYS A 100 27.48 20.65 13.09
N ASN A 101 26.43 20.43 13.91
CA ASN A 101 26.04 19.09 14.32
C ASN A 101 25.58 18.23 13.12
N ARG A 102 24.91 18.83 12.15
CA ARG A 102 24.54 18.15 10.88
C ARG A 102 25.77 17.70 10.10
N LEU A 103 26.77 18.58 9.95
CA LEU A 103 28.05 18.26 9.28
C LEU A 103 28.82 17.13 9.99
N LEU A 104 28.75 17.08 11.31
CA LEU A 104 29.36 16.04 12.13
C LEU A 104 28.55 14.71 12.15
N GLY A 105 27.46 14.60 11.37
CA GLY A 105 26.62 13.39 11.30
C GLY A 105 25.70 13.19 12.52
N ARG A 106 25.53 14.17 13.38
CA ARG A 106 24.69 14.12 14.60
C ARG A 106 23.25 14.55 14.35
N SER A 107 22.66 14.09 13.23
CA SER A 107 21.32 14.54 12.79
C SER A 107 20.19 14.26 13.78
N LYS A 108 20.36 13.28 14.68
CA LYS A 108 19.38 12.98 15.74
C LYS A 108 19.49 13.88 16.97
N GLN A 109 20.51 14.73 17.06
CA GLN A 109 20.80 15.63 18.19
C GLN A 109 20.62 17.11 17.80
N LEU A 110 19.92 17.39 16.69
CA LEU A 110 19.61 18.76 16.28
C LEU A 110 18.53 19.35 17.16
N MET A 111 18.75 20.59 17.61
CA MET A 111 17.76 21.37 18.35
C MET A 111 16.53 21.61 17.46
N LYS A 112 15.35 21.34 17.98
CA LYS A 112 14.08 21.73 17.37
C LYS A 112 13.77 23.19 17.68
N LYS A 113 12.77 23.77 17.02
CA LYS A 113 12.33 25.16 17.30
C LYS A 113 11.91 25.36 18.76
N ILE A 114 11.40 24.29 19.40
CA ILE A 114 11.04 24.34 20.82
C ILE A 114 12.27 24.43 21.72
N ASP A 115 13.31 23.65 21.43
CA ASP A 115 14.56 23.64 22.20
C ASP A 115 15.28 24.99 22.08
N ILE A 116 15.22 25.62 20.88
CA ILE A 116 15.75 26.97 20.64
C ILE A 116 14.97 28.00 21.49
N HIS A 117 13.64 27.91 21.52
CA HIS A 117 12.81 28.78 22.33
C HIS A 117 13.11 28.63 23.84
N GLU A 118 13.16 27.38 24.34
CA GLU A 118 13.49 27.08 25.72
C GLU A 118 14.86 27.69 26.10
N LYS A 119 15.85 27.53 25.19
CA LYS A 119 17.18 28.12 25.41
C LYS A 119 17.16 29.66 25.47
N LEU A 120 16.33 30.31 24.66
CA LEU A 120 16.15 31.76 24.73
C LEU A 120 15.51 32.20 26.05
N ILE A 121 14.53 31.47 26.56
CA ILE A 121 13.93 31.72 27.88
C ILE A 121 14.96 31.52 29.00
N GLU A 122 15.78 30.45 28.96
CA GLU A 122 16.88 30.25 29.93
C GLU A 122 17.88 31.41 29.94
N LEU A 123 18.11 32.04 28.80
CA LEU A 123 18.98 33.20 28.66
C LEU A 123 18.33 34.52 29.08
N GLY A 124 17.07 34.47 29.56
CA GLY A 124 16.33 35.62 30.10
C GLY A 124 15.55 36.42 29.05
N PHE A 125 15.45 35.98 27.82
CA PHE A 125 14.66 36.65 26.77
C PHE A 125 13.17 36.35 26.92
N ASP A 126 12.35 37.39 27.05
CA ASP A 126 10.88 37.27 27.07
C ASP A 126 10.31 37.25 25.65
N ILE A 127 10.34 36.09 25.02
CA ILE A 127 9.83 35.87 23.64
C ILE A 127 8.87 34.69 23.58
N SER A 128 7.81 34.80 22.77
CA SER A 128 6.87 33.72 22.61
C SER A 128 7.34 32.69 21.58
N TYR A 129 7.01 31.40 21.79
CA TYR A 129 7.32 30.31 20.86
C TYR A 129 6.84 30.57 19.41
N PRO A 130 5.59 31.08 19.15
CA PRO A 130 5.16 31.44 17.80
C PRO A 130 6.06 32.48 17.13
N THR A 131 6.58 33.47 17.89
CA THR A 131 7.49 34.48 17.31
C THR A 131 8.80 33.87 16.85
N VAL A 132 9.40 32.96 17.62
CA VAL A 132 10.61 32.22 17.24
C VAL A 132 10.34 31.37 16.02
N CYS A 133 9.23 30.62 15.99
CA CYS A 133 8.85 29.78 14.85
C CYS A 133 8.67 30.58 13.57
N ASN A 134 7.97 31.71 13.63
CA ASN A 134 7.74 32.59 12.49
C ASN A 134 9.05 33.18 11.97
N TYR A 135 9.90 33.67 12.86
CA TYR A 135 11.20 34.22 12.49
C TYR A 135 12.09 33.18 11.79
N ILE A 136 12.23 31.97 12.34
CA ILE A 136 13.00 30.89 11.75
C ILE A 136 12.45 30.50 10.38
N ARG A 137 11.12 30.36 10.25
CA ARG A 137 10.47 30.04 8.97
C ARG A 137 10.73 31.11 7.90
N ASP A 138 10.60 32.38 8.26
CA ASP A 138 10.61 33.46 7.29
C ASP A 138 12.04 33.83 6.86
N ASN A 139 13.05 33.61 7.72
CA ASN A 139 14.42 34.04 7.47
C ASN A 139 15.45 32.91 7.29
N HIS A 140 15.20 31.71 7.83
CA HIS A 140 16.19 30.63 7.83
C HIS A 140 15.71 29.34 7.13
N GLU A 141 14.42 29.16 6.90
CA GLU A 141 13.95 28.05 6.08
C GLU A 141 14.21 28.38 4.61
N LYS A 142 15.09 27.61 3.98
CA LYS A 142 15.35 27.73 2.54
C LYS A 142 14.07 27.39 1.80
N LYS A 143 13.50 28.33 1.07
CA LYS A 143 12.43 28.09 0.11
C LYS A 143 13.07 27.51 -1.14
N GLU A 144 13.23 26.19 -1.18
CA GLU A 144 13.72 25.51 -2.37
C GLU A 144 12.55 25.31 -3.35
N ALA A 145 12.76 25.67 -4.60
CA ALA A 145 11.81 25.33 -5.65
C ALA A 145 11.98 23.85 -6.02
N PHE A 146 10.88 23.11 -6.05
CA PHE A 146 10.88 21.73 -6.53
C PHE A 146 10.79 21.72 -8.05
N ILE A 147 11.73 21.05 -8.70
CA ILE A 147 11.68 20.83 -10.15
C ILE A 147 10.72 19.66 -10.40
N ARG A 148 9.64 19.92 -11.15
CA ARG A 148 8.72 18.86 -11.56
C ARG A 148 9.47 17.88 -12.45
N GLN A 149 9.44 16.61 -12.06
CA GLN A 149 9.98 15.51 -12.86
C GLN A 149 8.91 15.07 -13.88
N GLU A 150 9.34 14.79 -15.08
CA GLU A 150 8.54 14.10 -16.10
C GLU A 150 9.18 12.74 -16.35
N TYR A 151 8.37 11.72 -16.52
CA TYR A 151 8.79 10.35 -16.69
C TYR A 151 8.26 9.82 -18.02
N ASP A 152 9.12 9.11 -18.74
CA ASP A 152 8.73 8.46 -19.98
C ASP A 152 7.83 7.25 -19.72
N LEU A 153 7.03 6.87 -20.74
CA LEU A 153 6.16 5.72 -20.69
C LEU A 153 6.96 4.42 -20.48
N GLY A 154 6.55 3.60 -19.53
CA GLY A 154 7.18 2.32 -19.23
C GLY A 154 8.56 2.42 -18.57
N GLU A 155 9.01 3.63 -18.18
CA GLU A 155 10.35 3.81 -17.63
C GLU A 155 10.41 3.42 -16.15
N THR A 156 9.67 4.09 -15.29
CA THR A 156 9.89 4.03 -13.84
C THR A 156 8.68 3.50 -13.07
N LEU A 157 8.93 2.54 -12.20
CA LEU A 157 8.00 1.99 -11.22
C LEU A 157 8.58 2.17 -9.82
N GLU A 158 7.83 2.79 -8.91
CA GLU A 158 8.25 3.06 -7.54
C GLU A 158 7.62 2.06 -6.57
N PHE A 159 8.40 1.54 -5.63
CA PHE A 159 7.95 0.59 -4.61
C PHE A 159 8.10 1.13 -3.20
N ASP A 160 7.10 0.86 -2.34
CA ASP A 160 7.18 1.11 -0.90
C ASP A 160 6.32 0.16 -0.05
N TRP A 161 6.67 0.06 1.25
CA TRP A 161 5.87 -0.61 2.26
C TRP A 161 5.11 0.40 3.11
N GLY A 162 3.84 0.08 3.41
CA GLY A 162 3.02 0.82 4.36
C GLY A 162 2.30 -0.09 5.34
N GLU A 163 2.09 0.39 6.56
CA GLU A 163 1.29 -0.33 7.55
C GLU A 163 -0.20 -0.04 7.38
N VAL A 164 -1.00 -1.09 7.50
CA VAL A 164 -2.47 -1.03 7.52
C VAL A 164 -2.98 -1.82 8.71
N LYS A 165 -3.83 -1.21 9.52
CA LYS A 165 -4.46 -1.87 10.67
C LYS A 165 -5.88 -2.28 10.32
N LEU A 166 -6.15 -3.58 10.34
CA LEU A 166 -7.45 -4.17 10.03
C LEU A 166 -7.84 -5.18 11.13
N THR A 167 -9.11 -5.52 11.18
CA THR A 167 -9.62 -6.63 11.99
C THR A 167 -9.77 -7.84 11.09
N ILE A 168 -9.02 -8.91 11.35
CA ILE A 168 -9.11 -10.16 10.58
C ILE A 168 -9.62 -11.26 11.52
N THR A 169 -10.73 -11.91 11.14
CA THR A 169 -11.40 -12.93 11.99
C THR A 169 -11.65 -12.40 13.41
N GLY A 170 -12.12 -11.14 13.53
CA GLY A 170 -12.41 -10.48 14.81
C GLY A 170 -11.17 -10.06 15.63
N LYS A 171 -9.94 -10.20 15.10
CA LYS A 171 -8.68 -9.83 15.79
C LYS A 171 -8.03 -8.62 15.15
N PRO A 172 -7.73 -7.54 15.91
CA PRO A 172 -6.95 -6.43 15.41
C PRO A 172 -5.57 -6.91 14.94
N THR A 173 -5.26 -6.66 13.67
CA THR A 173 -4.03 -7.13 13.02
C THR A 173 -3.37 -5.99 12.28
N THR A 174 -2.06 -5.82 12.49
CA THR A 174 -1.26 -4.90 11.69
C THR A 174 -0.67 -5.63 10.50
N LEU A 175 -1.11 -5.26 9.31
CA LEU A 175 -0.67 -5.83 8.04
C LEU A 175 0.32 -4.90 7.34
N GLN A 176 1.12 -5.45 6.45
CA GLN A 176 2.06 -4.73 5.61
C GLN A 176 1.52 -4.65 4.19
N MET A 177 1.27 -3.44 3.71
CA MET A 177 0.82 -3.20 2.35
C MET A 177 2.03 -2.89 1.47
N GLY A 178 2.37 -3.78 0.55
CA GLY A 178 3.29 -3.45 -0.54
C GLY A 178 2.53 -2.64 -1.58
N LEU A 179 3.10 -1.54 -2.04
CA LEU A 179 2.55 -0.66 -3.06
C LEU A 179 3.57 -0.44 -4.17
N LEU A 180 3.16 -0.67 -5.41
CA LEU A 180 3.88 -0.22 -6.60
C LEU A 180 3.06 0.86 -7.30
N THR A 181 3.76 1.92 -7.74
CA THR A 181 3.13 3.06 -8.41
C THR A 181 3.92 3.41 -9.67
N THR A 182 3.25 3.49 -10.82
CA THR A 182 3.91 3.96 -12.05
C THR A 182 4.18 5.46 -11.93
N ALA A 183 5.38 5.89 -12.28
CA ALA A 183 5.78 7.30 -12.15
C ALA A 183 5.06 8.19 -13.18
N CYS A 184 4.83 7.71 -14.40
CA CYS A 184 4.17 8.45 -15.46
C CYS A 184 2.67 8.67 -15.17
N GLY A 185 1.91 7.60 -14.93
CA GLY A 185 0.43 7.65 -14.82
C GLY A 185 -0.12 7.58 -13.39
N SER A 186 0.73 7.35 -12.38
CA SER A 186 0.32 7.05 -11.00
C SER A 186 -0.71 5.92 -10.90
N HIS A 187 -0.54 4.88 -11.71
CA HIS A 187 -1.28 3.64 -11.56
C HIS A 187 -0.75 2.90 -10.32
N HIS A 188 -1.65 2.49 -9.44
CA HIS A 188 -1.33 1.83 -8.19
C HIS A 188 -1.65 0.34 -8.26
N TYR A 189 -0.70 -0.49 -7.85
CA TYR A 189 -0.91 -1.89 -7.51
C TYR A 189 -0.48 -2.12 -6.07
N ALA A 190 -1.31 -2.73 -5.26
CA ALA A 190 -1.00 -3.00 -3.86
C ALA A 190 -1.54 -4.36 -3.41
N ARG A 191 -0.86 -4.99 -2.45
CA ARG A 191 -1.28 -6.22 -1.79
C ARG A 191 -0.91 -6.21 -0.31
N LEU A 192 -1.74 -6.82 0.52
CA LEU A 192 -1.54 -6.94 1.97
C LEU A 192 -0.83 -8.25 2.29
N TYR A 193 0.10 -8.17 3.25
CA TYR A 193 0.89 -9.29 3.76
C TYR A 193 0.97 -9.23 5.27
N ASN A 194 1.26 -10.37 5.91
CA ASN A 194 1.45 -10.43 7.36
C ASN A 194 2.80 -9.84 7.83
N ASN A 195 3.78 -9.73 6.95
CA ASN A 195 5.10 -9.16 7.26
C ASN A 195 5.82 -8.71 5.98
N GLN A 196 7.02 -8.11 6.14
CA GLN A 196 7.86 -7.63 5.05
C GLN A 196 9.04 -8.59 4.75
N LYS A 197 8.90 -9.91 4.93
CA LYS A 197 9.98 -10.85 4.61
C LYS A 197 10.22 -10.93 3.11
N MET A 198 11.37 -11.53 2.73
CA MET A 198 11.83 -11.57 1.34
C MET A 198 10.84 -12.26 0.40
N GLU A 199 10.21 -13.34 0.83
CA GLU A 199 9.19 -14.02 0.04
C GLU A 199 7.99 -13.13 -0.31
N ASN A 200 7.57 -12.25 0.61
CA ASN A 200 6.50 -11.29 0.38
C ASN A 200 6.95 -10.13 -0.51
N PHE A 201 8.21 -9.69 -0.35
CA PHE A 201 8.82 -8.69 -1.21
C PHE A 201 8.93 -9.16 -2.67
N LEU A 202 9.35 -10.38 -2.89
CA LEU A 202 9.41 -10.96 -4.23
C LEU A 202 8.02 -11.19 -4.82
N ASP A 203 7.07 -11.69 -4.00
CA ASP A 203 5.70 -11.96 -4.44
C ASP A 203 4.99 -10.70 -4.93
N ILE A 204 5.06 -9.59 -4.19
CA ILE A 204 4.40 -8.35 -4.60
C ILE A 204 4.89 -7.86 -5.97
N HIS A 205 6.17 -8.04 -6.30
CA HIS A 205 6.72 -7.68 -7.60
C HIS A 205 6.15 -8.55 -8.72
N VAL A 206 6.15 -9.88 -8.52
CA VAL A 206 5.61 -10.82 -9.50
C VAL A 206 4.12 -10.59 -9.73
N GLN A 207 3.35 -10.39 -8.67
CA GLN A 207 1.92 -10.10 -8.76
C GLN A 207 1.64 -8.76 -9.48
N ALA A 208 2.45 -7.73 -9.19
CA ALA A 208 2.34 -6.45 -9.86
C ALA A 208 2.67 -6.55 -11.35
N PHE A 209 3.76 -7.20 -11.71
CA PHE A 209 4.15 -7.39 -13.11
C PHE A 209 3.08 -8.14 -13.90
N ASN A 210 2.51 -9.19 -13.32
CA ASN A 210 1.39 -9.92 -13.92
C ASN A 210 0.14 -9.04 -14.09
N SER A 211 -0.19 -8.22 -13.07
CA SER A 211 -1.34 -7.32 -13.12
C SER A 211 -1.16 -6.17 -14.10
N ILE A 212 0.05 -5.63 -14.23
CA ILE A 212 0.41 -4.55 -15.15
C ILE A 212 0.50 -5.06 -16.60
N GLY A 213 0.85 -6.33 -16.78
CA GLY A 213 1.03 -6.95 -18.10
C GLY A 213 2.44 -6.78 -18.67
N GLY A 214 3.42 -6.35 -17.84
CA GLY A 214 4.83 -6.14 -18.23
C GLY A 214 5.66 -5.59 -17.09
N VAL A 215 6.92 -5.30 -17.37
CA VAL A 215 7.89 -4.82 -16.38
C VAL A 215 8.48 -3.48 -16.81
N HIS A 216 8.45 -2.49 -15.94
CA HIS A 216 9.10 -1.20 -16.19
C HIS A 216 10.62 -1.33 -16.25
N ARG A 217 11.28 -0.43 -16.96
CA ARG A 217 12.74 -0.50 -17.18
C ARG A 217 13.54 -0.24 -15.92
N GLU A 218 13.05 0.62 -15.02
CA GLU A 218 13.68 0.93 -13.74
C GLU A 218 12.69 0.80 -12.58
N LEU A 219 13.10 0.13 -11.50
CA LEU A 219 12.37 0.07 -10.24
C LEU A 219 13.11 0.89 -9.18
N VAL A 220 12.37 1.77 -8.50
CA VAL A 220 12.91 2.67 -7.48
C VAL A 220 12.49 2.20 -6.09
N TYR A 221 13.48 2.07 -5.22
CA TYR A 221 13.30 1.59 -3.84
C TYR A 221 13.80 2.63 -2.84
N ASP A 222 13.13 2.69 -1.69
CA ASP A 222 13.72 3.32 -0.52
C ASP A 222 14.78 2.39 0.12
N ASN A 223 15.39 2.83 1.22
CA ASN A 223 16.40 2.08 1.98
C ASN A 223 15.79 0.87 2.72
N LEU A 224 15.10 -0.01 2.01
CA LEU A 224 14.44 -1.20 2.54
C LEU A 224 15.46 -2.30 2.83
N LYS A 225 15.35 -2.96 3.98
CA LYS A 225 16.23 -4.10 4.34
C LYS A 225 16.16 -5.25 3.34
N GLN A 226 15.03 -5.42 2.64
CA GLN A 226 14.83 -6.44 1.61
C GLN A 226 15.56 -6.10 0.31
N ALA A 227 15.74 -4.82 0.02
CA ALA A 227 16.40 -4.37 -1.19
C ALA A 227 17.89 -4.07 -0.97
N VAL A 228 18.29 -3.55 0.20
CA VAL A 228 19.66 -3.14 0.54
C VAL A 228 20.31 -4.11 1.50
N ARG A 229 21.42 -4.73 1.09
CA ARG A 229 22.20 -5.69 1.92
C ARG A 229 23.15 -5.00 2.88
N LYS A 230 23.85 -3.94 2.45
CA LYS A 230 24.90 -3.26 3.23
C LYS A 230 25.14 -1.86 2.70
N PHE A 231 25.38 -0.90 3.61
CA PHE A 231 25.95 0.38 3.23
C PHE A 231 27.47 0.20 3.04
N VAL A 232 27.92 0.25 1.80
CA VAL A 232 29.35 0.20 1.44
C VAL A 232 29.81 1.66 1.28
N GLY A 233 30.05 2.35 2.42
CA GLY A 233 30.37 3.78 2.41
C GLY A 233 29.16 4.72 2.51
N ARG A 234 29.40 6.04 2.54
CA ARG A 234 28.33 7.05 2.72
C ARG A 234 27.29 7.10 1.59
N ASN A 235 27.64 6.64 0.40
CA ASN A 235 26.80 6.76 -0.82
C ASN A 235 26.62 5.45 -1.62
N GLU A 236 27.27 4.35 -1.25
CA GLU A 236 27.15 3.09 -1.98
C GLU A 236 26.29 2.09 -1.20
N LYS A 237 25.20 1.67 -1.83
CA LYS A 237 24.25 0.67 -1.30
C LYS A 237 24.35 -0.58 -2.15
N GLY A 238 24.75 -1.69 -1.54
CA GLY A 238 24.73 -3.00 -2.19
C GLY A 238 23.30 -3.56 -2.18
N ALA A 239 22.82 -4.02 -3.32
CA ALA A 239 21.54 -4.73 -3.41
C ALA A 239 21.60 -6.10 -2.74
N THR A 240 20.46 -6.61 -2.28
CA THR A 240 20.35 -7.99 -1.82
C THR A 240 20.48 -8.94 -3.01
N GLU A 241 20.98 -10.16 -2.75
CA GLU A 241 21.13 -11.18 -3.78
C GLU A 241 19.80 -11.52 -4.48
N ASP A 242 18.70 -11.54 -3.72
CA ASP A 242 17.37 -11.84 -4.25
C ASP A 242 16.83 -10.71 -5.14
N LEU A 243 17.11 -9.44 -4.80
CA LEU A 243 16.79 -8.32 -5.69
C LEU A 243 17.61 -8.40 -7.00
N ILE A 244 18.88 -8.76 -6.92
CA ILE A 244 19.70 -8.93 -8.13
C ILE A 244 19.14 -10.07 -9.00
N LYS A 245 18.77 -11.21 -8.41
CA LYS A 245 18.20 -12.34 -9.13
C LYS A 245 16.91 -11.98 -9.87
N ILE A 246 15.94 -11.36 -9.19
CA ILE A 246 14.67 -10.99 -9.82
C ILE A 246 14.86 -9.89 -10.87
N SER A 247 15.76 -8.92 -10.63
CA SER A 247 16.14 -7.89 -11.58
C SER A 247 16.73 -8.49 -12.87
N LEU A 248 17.69 -9.40 -12.75
CA LEU A 248 18.28 -10.10 -13.90
C LEU A 248 17.26 -11.00 -14.62
N TYR A 249 16.39 -11.68 -13.86
CA TYR A 249 15.37 -12.54 -14.45
C TYR A 249 14.41 -11.76 -15.34
N TYR A 250 13.85 -10.64 -14.85
CA TYR A 250 12.90 -9.83 -15.61
C TYR A 250 13.56 -8.78 -16.51
N GLY A 251 14.83 -8.42 -16.27
CA GLY A 251 15.60 -7.49 -17.10
C GLY A 251 15.43 -6.02 -16.72
N PHE A 252 14.92 -5.70 -15.52
CA PHE A 252 14.79 -4.32 -15.07
C PHE A 252 16.03 -3.84 -14.33
N LYS A 253 16.28 -2.53 -14.33
CA LYS A 253 17.27 -1.85 -13.48
C LYS A 253 16.64 -1.48 -12.15
N TYR A 254 17.46 -1.40 -11.10
CA TYR A 254 17.00 -0.91 -9.80
C TYR A 254 17.81 0.30 -9.35
N ARG A 255 17.16 1.22 -8.66
CA ARG A 255 17.76 2.42 -8.08
C ARG A 255 17.28 2.59 -6.64
N PHE A 256 18.18 3.05 -5.77
CA PHE A 256 17.85 3.39 -4.38
C PHE A 256 17.78 4.90 -4.22
N CYS A 257 16.75 5.40 -3.53
CA CYS A 257 16.64 6.80 -3.19
C CYS A 257 17.81 7.26 -2.31
N ASN A 258 18.25 8.49 -2.50
CA ASN A 258 19.31 9.08 -1.68
C ASN A 258 18.78 9.37 -0.26
N VAL A 259 19.66 9.21 0.74
CA VAL A 259 19.35 9.55 2.14
C VAL A 259 19.09 11.05 2.24
N ALA A 260 17.98 11.45 2.87
CA ALA A 260 17.56 12.83 3.10
C ALA A 260 17.09 13.65 1.86
N LYS A 261 16.80 13.01 0.73
CA LYS A 261 16.15 13.65 -0.41
C LYS A 261 14.73 13.10 -0.60
N GLY A 262 13.83 13.45 0.30
CA GLY A 262 12.40 13.06 0.25
C GLY A 262 11.69 13.46 -1.05
N ASN A 263 12.30 14.35 -1.84
CA ASN A 263 11.77 14.82 -3.12
C ASN A 263 11.88 13.80 -4.25
N GLU A 264 12.78 12.81 -4.13
CA GLU A 264 12.98 11.76 -5.14
C GLU A 264 11.88 10.69 -5.12
N LYS A 265 11.00 10.70 -4.09
CA LYS A 265 9.96 9.69 -3.85
C LYS A 265 8.55 10.29 -3.65
N GLY A 266 8.29 11.43 -4.27
CA GLY A 266 7.05 12.19 -4.02
C GLY A 266 5.74 11.49 -4.40
N HIS A 267 5.78 10.47 -5.26
CA HIS A 267 4.60 9.77 -5.74
C HIS A 267 4.15 8.64 -4.81
N VAL A 268 5.09 7.82 -4.30
CA VAL A 268 4.76 6.60 -3.55
C VAL A 268 4.42 6.89 -2.08
N GLU A 269 5.14 7.78 -1.37
CA GLU A 269 4.81 8.08 0.03
C GLU A 269 3.38 8.62 0.19
N LYS A 270 2.98 9.53 -0.71
CA LYS A 270 1.58 10.00 -0.79
C LYS A 270 0.64 8.90 -1.28
N GLY A 271 1.14 7.96 -2.13
CA GLY A 271 0.40 6.82 -2.63
C GLY A 271 -0.07 5.87 -1.54
N ILE A 272 0.82 5.51 -0.58
CA ILE A 272 0.47 4.64 0.55
C ILE A 272 -0.65 5.24 1.40
N GLU A 273 -0.51 6.51 1.81
CA GLU A 273 -1.55 7.20 2.58
C GLU A 273 -2.86 7.29 1.79
N TYR A 274 -2.77 7.63 0.51
CA TYR A 274 -3.91 7.76 -0.37
C TYR A 274 -4.66 6.44 -0.53
N VAL A 275 -3.96 5.35 -0.89
CA VAL A 275 -4.55 4.03 -1.08
C VAL A 275 -5.15 3.52 0.23
N ARG A 276 -4.40 3.56 1.34
CA ARG A 276 -4.86 3.13 2.66
C ARG A 276 -6.16 3.84 3.06
N ARG A 277 -6.21 5.17 2.93
CA ARG A 277 -7.40 5.97 3.25
C ARG A 277 -8.57 5.64 2.32
N LYS A 278 -8.33 5.55 1.00
CA LYS A 278 -9.40 5.29 0.03
C LYS A 278 -9.94 3.86 0.07
N ALA A 279 -9.10 2.90 0.38
CA ALA A 279 -9.53 1.51 0.49
C ALA A 279 -10.21 1.22 1.84
N PHE A 280 -9.59 1.61 2.96
CA PHE A 280 -9.93 1.07 4.27
C PHE A 280 -10.55 2.07 5.26
N SER A 281 -10.91 3.30 4.84
CA SER A 281 -11.59 4.25 5.74
C SER A 281 -13.03 3.87 6.09
N LEU A 282 -13.71 3.09 5.23
CA LEU A 282 -15.12 2.71 5.41
C LEU A 282 -15.32 1.26 5.83
N ARG A 283 -14.35 0.39 5.60
CA ARG A 283 -14.40 -1.02 5.96
C ARG A 283 -13.03 -1.47 6.46
N THR A 284 -12.98 -1.96 7.68
CA THR A 284 -11.77 -2.41 8.38
C THR A 284 -11.85 -3.86 8.83
N ASP A 285 -13.02 -4.49 8.73
CA ASP A 285 -13.29 -5.83 9.24
C ASP A 285 -13.46 -6.83 8.08
N PHE A 286 -12.72 -7.92 8.14
CA PHE A 286 -12.67 -8.98 7.14
C PHE A 286 -12.53 -10.35 7.80
N ASP A 287 -13.10 -11.37 7.19
CA ASP A 287 -13.00 -12.75 7.70
C ASP A 287 -11.62 -13.34 7.41
N THR A 288 -11.01 -12.99 6.30
CA THR A 288 -9.68 -13.48 5.89
C THR A 288 -8.82 -12.39 5.27
N LEU A 289 -7.50 -12.60 5.27
CA LEU A 289 -6.56 -11.73 4.55
C LEU A 289 -6.81 -11.74 3.03
N GLU A 290 -7.25 -12.89 2.50
CA GLU A 290 -7.61 -13.05 1.08
C GLU A 290 -8.80 -12.15 0.69
N GLU A 291 -9.84 -12.13 1.52
CA GLU A 291 -10.99 -11.24 1.35
C GLU A 291 -10.57 -9.76 1.39
N ALA A 292 -9.71 -9.40 2.34
CA ALA A 292 -9.17 -8.04 2.43
C ALA A 292 -8.36 -7.66 1.17
N ASN A 293 -7.60 -8.60 0.61
CA ASN A 293 -6.85 -8.41 -0.63
C ASN A 293 -7.79 -8.28 -1.84
N THR A 294 -8.81 -9.12 -1.96
CA THR A 294 -9.82 -9.01 -3.03
C THR A 294 -10.52 -7.66 -2.97
N TYR A 295 -10.94 -7.24 -1.78
CA TYR A 295 -11.53 -5.91 -1.58
C TYR A 295 -10.58 -4.77 -1.96
N LEU A 296 -9.29 -4.89 -1.62
CA LEU A 296 -8.26 -3.91 -2.01
C LEU A 296 -8.14 -3.82 -3.53
N GLN A 297 -8.10 -4.95 -4.26
CA GLN A 297 -8.03 -4.96 -5.72
C GLN A 297 -9.24 -4.26 -6.36
N ASP A 298 -10.46 -4.52 -5.87
CA ASP A 298 -11.67 -3.83 -6.35
C ASP A 298 -11.60 -2.31 -6.13
N LYS A 299 -11.04 -1.87 -5.00
CA LYS A 299 -10.84 -0.44 -4.73
C LYS A 299 -9.77 0.17 -5.63
N LEU A 300 -8.67 -0.54 -5.86
CA LEU A 300 -7.60 -0.08 -6.76
C LEU A 300 -8.09 0.05 -8.20
N LEU A 301 -8.89 -0.89 -8.68
CA LEU A 301 -9.50 -0.80 -10.01
C LEU A 301 -10.33 0.49 -10.15
N LYS A 302 -11.18 0.81 -9.15
CA LYS A 302 -11.97 2.04 -9.13
C LYS A 302 -11.09 3.30 -9.06
N LEU A 303 -10.02 3.27 -8.28
CA LEU A 303 -9.09 4.40 -8.13
C LEU A 303 -8.29 4.66 -9.42
N ASN A 304 -7.84 3.59 -10.08
CA ASN A 304 -7.07 3.64 -11.31
C ASN A 304 -7.94 4.00 -12.54
N SER A 305 -9.23 3.73 -12.49
CA SER A 305 -10.19 4.10 -13.56
C SER A 305 -10.68 5.53 -13.46
N LYS A 306 -10.39 6.25 -12.36
CA LYS A 306 -10.86 7.62 -12.16
C LYS A 306 -10.02 8.61 -12.95
N LYS A 307 -10.66 9.39 -13.86
CA LYS A 307 -10.01 10.49 -14.61
C LYS A 307 -9.47 11.56 -13.68
N ARG A 308 -8.31 12.14 -14.03
CA ARG A 308 -7.60 13.15 -13.24
C ARG A 308 -7.25 14.37 -14.11
N ASN A 309 -7.54 15.56 -13.64
CA ASN A 309 -7.29 16.80 -14.40
C ASN A 309 -5.80 16.98 -14.74
N TRP A 310 -4.90 16.61 -13.83
CA TRP A 310 -3.45 16.73 -14.04
C TRP A 310 -2.89 15.69 -15.04
N LEU A 311 -3.66 14.64 -15.39
CA LEU A 311 -3.40 13.67 -16.46
C LEU A 311 -4.18 14.02 -17.73
N GLN A 312 -4.42 15.28 -18.02
CA GLN A 312 -5.18 15.73 -19.19
C GLN A 312 -6.55 15.05 -19.29
N ASN A 313 -7.21 14.87 -18.16
CA ASN A 313 -8.51 14.21 -18.03
C ASN A 313 -8.52 12.70 -18.41
N GLN A 314 -7.35 12.06 -18.43
CA GLN A 314 -7.19 10.61 -18.55
C GLN A 314 -7.18 9.96 -17.18
N SER A 315 -7.43 8.64 -17.14
CA SER A 315 -7.26 7.83 -15.92
C SER A 315 -5.86 7.22 -15.86
N PRO A 316 -5.35 6.86 -14.66
CA PRO A 316 -4.13 6.06 -14.53
C PRO A 316 -4.14 4.77 -15.35
N LEU A 317 -5.31 4.14 -15.49
CA LEU A 317 -5.48 2.95 -16.32
C LEU A 317 -5.32 3.26 -17.82
N ASP A 318 -5.80 4.42 -18.30
CA ASP A 318 -5.63 4.83 -19.69
C ASP A 318 -4.15 5.10 -20.02
N ILE A 319 -3.41 5.70 -19.08
CA ILE A 319 -1.96 5.88 -19.22
C ILE A 319 -1.23 4.53 -19.20
N LEU A 320 -1.60 3.62 -18.29
CA LEU A 320 -1.00 2.29 -18.25
C LEU A 320 -1.18 1.53 -19.58
N LYS A 321 -2.34 1.66 -20.23
CA LYS A 321 -2.55 1.07 -21.56
C LYS A 321 -1.58 1.61 -22.61
N GLN A 322 -1.20 2.89 -22.51
CA GLN A 322 -0.18 3.48 -23.40
C GLN A 322 1.24 3.02 -23.02
N GLU A 323 1.48 2.70 -21.73
CA GLU A 323 2.78 2.22 -21.25
C GLU A 323 3.08 0.79 -21.73
N ILE A 324 2.07 -0.04 -22.02
CA ILE A 324 2.25 -1.48 -22.33
C ILE A 324 3.26 -1.72 -23.45
N ASP A 325 3.22 -0.93 -24.51
CA ASP A 325 4.12 -1.09 -25.67
C ASP A 325 5.59 -0.75 -25.34
N TYR A 326 5.83 -0.05 -24.23
CA TYR A 326 7.15 0.37 -23.75
C TYR A 326 7.70 -0.52 -22.64
N LEU A 327 6.88 -1.42 -22.08
CA LEU A 327 7.29 -2.32 -21.01
C LEU A 327 8.17 -3.47 -21.54
N ILE A 328 9.00 -3.99 -20.67
CA ILE A 328 9.70 -5.26 -20.90
C ILE A 328 8.65 -6.38 -20.89
N PRO A 329 8.60 -7.24 -21.91
CA PRO A 329 7.63 -8.34 -21.95
C PRO A 329 7.72 -9.28 -20.75
N LEU A 330 6.57 -9.77 -20.29
CA LEU A 330 6.51 -10.72 -19.19
C LEU A 330 7.23 -12.03 -19.54
N LYS A 331 7.96 -12.53 -18.55
CA LYS A 331 8.47 -13.90 -18.52
C LYS A 331 7.55 -14.75 -17.61
N PRO A 332 7.67 -16.09 -17.64
CA PRO A 332 6.99 -16.96 -16.66
C PRO A 332 7.24 -16.45 -15.23
N SER A 333 6.26 -16.66 -14.35
CA SER A 333 6.37 -16.13 -12.98
C SER A 333 7.62 -16.64 -12.25
N TYR A 334 8.39 -15.74 -11.68
CA TYR A 334 9.57 -16.07 -10.87
C TYR A 334 9.15 -16.82 -9.59
N ASP A 335 9.92 -17.83 -9.20
CA ASP A 335 9.70 -18.57 -7.94
C ASP A 335 10.07 -17.67 -6.75
N THR A 336 9.07 -17.13 -6.07
CA THR A 336 9.22 -16.20 -4.96
C THR A 336 9.45 -16.88 -3.61
N SER A 337 9.53 -18.22 -3.59
CA SER A 337 9.68 -18.99 -2.37
C SER A 337 11.01 -18.73 -1.66
N ARG A 338 10.95 -18.62 -0.35
CA ARG A 338 12.12 -18.76 0.51
C ARG A 338 12.40 -20.23 0.69
N ARG A 339 13.59 -20.67 0.32
CA ARG A 339 14.01 -22.06 0.43
C ARG A 339 14.63 -22.33 1.81
N ALA A 340 14.28 -23.45 2.39
CA ALA A 340 14.84 -23.95 3.63
C ALA A 340 15.01 -25.48 3.59
N GLU A 341 15.94 -26.00 4.35
CA GLU A 341 16.05 -27.42 4.64
C GLU A 341 15.67 -27.66 6.09
N ALA A 342 14.87 -28.70 6.34
CA ALA A 342 14.42 -29.03 7.69
C ALA A 342 14.51 -30.52 7.95
N ARG A 343 14.89 -30.89 9.18
CA ARG A 343 14.87 -32.28 9.63
C ARG A 343 13.51 -32.65 10.20
N VAL A 344 12.96 -33.78 9.76
CA VAL A 344 11.69 -34.30 10.27
C VAL A 344 11.92 -34.90 11.66
N ASN A 345 11.19 -34.45 12.66
CA ASN A 345 11.32 -34.93 14.03
C ASN A 345 10.49 -36.20 14.28
N LYS A 346 10.57 -36.74 15.51
CA LYS A 346 9.86 -37.95 15.94
C LYS A 346 8.31 -37.85 15.88
N TYR A 347 7.76 -36.64 15.80
CA TYR A 347 6.33 -36.41 15.66
C TYR A 347 5.91 -36.26 14.18
N SER A 348 6.80 -36.59 13.24
CA SER A 348 6.57 -36.43 11.79
C SER A 348 6.20 -35.00 11.39
N VAL A 349 6.86 -34.02 11.99
CA VAL A 349 6.72 -32.60 11.65
C VAL A 349 8.07 -31.94 11.46
N ILE A 350 8.07 -30.89 10.66
CA ILE A 350 9.17 -29.93 10.49
C ILE A 350 8.86 -28.63 11.20
N ASN A 351 9.87 -27.87 11.61
CA ASN A 351 9.74 -26.55 12.21
C ASN A 351 10.11 -25.48 11.20
N ILE A 352 9.16 -24.60 10.88
CA ILE A 352 9.36 -23.42 10.02
C ILE A 352 8.73 -22.20 10.70
N ASP A 353 9.52 -21.15 10.87
CA ASP A 353 9.06 -19.88 11.49
C ASP A 353 8.30 -20.13 12.82
N GLN A 354 8.85 -20.97 13.71
CA GLN A 354 8.29 -21.41 15.01
C GLN A 354 7.02 -22.26 14.91
N ASN A 355 6.50 -22.56 13.71
CA ASN A 355 5.34 -23.40 13.50
C ASN A 355 5.73 -24.79 13.04
N LYS A 356 4.88 -25.75 13.28
CA LYS A 356 5.10 -27.16 12.97
C LYS A 356 4.16 -27.59 11.85
N TYR A 357 4.74 -28.22 10.82
CA TYR A 357 4.02 -28.70 9.65
C TYR A 357 4.24 -30.20 9.50
N SER A 358 3.18 -30.97 9.39
CA SER A 358 3.28 -32.41 9.28
C SER A 358 3.78 -32.86 7.91
N VAL A 359 4.47 -33.98 7.90
CA VAL A 359 4.91 -34.68 6.69
C VAL A 359 4.63 -36.18 6.86
N PRO A 360 4.62 -36.99 5.77
CA PRO A 360 4.42 -38.43 5.87
C PRO A 360 5.36 -39.11 6.87
N ASP A 361 4.82 -39.99 7.70
CA ASP A 361 5.49 -40.61 8.87
C ASP A 361 6.72 -41.45 8.52
N TYR A 362 6.84 -41.96 7.28
CA TYR A 362 8.02 -42.69 6.81
C TYR A 362 9.28 -41.80 6.62
N LEU A 363 9.12 -40.48 6.75
CA LEU A 363 10.22 -39.51 6.61
C LEU A 363 10.84 -39.11 7.96
N VAL A 364 10.40 -39.66 9.08
CA VAL A 364 10.99 -39.37 10.40
C VAL A 364 12.48 -39.55 10.38
N GLY A 365 13.23 -38.55 10.84
CA GLY A 365 14.70 -38.52 10.90
C GLY A 365 15.38 -38.06 9.60
N LYS A 366 14.68 -37.95 8.48
CA LYS A 366 15.20 -37.49 7.19
C LYS A 366 15.16 -35.98 7.07
N PHE A 367 15.96 -35.45 6.14
CA PHE A 367 15.91 -34.05 5.73
C PHE A 367 14.97 -33.87 4.53
N VAL A 368 14.24 -32.76 4.51
CA VAL A 368 13.30 -32.37 3.46
C VAL A 368 13.56 -30.95 3.03
N ASN A 369 13.35 -30.65 1.74
CA ASN A 369 13.43 -29.30 1.21
C ASN A 369 12.07 -28.62 1.35
N VAL A 370 12.08 -27.35 1.71
CA VAL A 370 10.87 -26.59 1.98
C VAL A 370 10.88 -25.32 1.15
N LYS A 371 9.80 -25.08 0.42
CA LYS A 371 9.50 -23.81 -0.25
C LYS A 371 8.44 -23.06 0.56
N ILE A 372 8.76 -21.85 0.98
CA ILE A 372 7.92 -21.03 1.85
C ILE A 372 7.45 -19.83 1.04
N TYR A 373 6.17 -19.82 0.69
CA TYR A 373 5.47 -18.72 0.02
C TYR A 373 4.73 -17.83 1.03
N PRO A 374 4.12 -16.71 0.62
CA PRO A 374 3.29 -15.90 1.50
C PRO A 374 2.17 -16.67 2.19
N ASP A 375 1.47 -17.54 1.45
CA ASP A 375 0.23 -18.19 1.92
C ASP A 375 0.39 -19.71 2.11
N VAL A 376 1.45 -20.32 1.54
CA VAL A 376 1.61 -21.78 1.46
C VAL A 376 3.03 -22.17 1.85
N VAL A 377 3.15 -23.33 2.50
CA VAL A 377 4.41 -24.06 2.76
C VAL A 377 4.35 -25.37 1.99
N GLU A 378 5.21 -25.51 0.98
CA GLU A 378 5.37 -26.73 0.20
C GLU A 378 6.60 -27.50 0.67
N ILE A 379 6.47 -28.81 0.83
CA ILE A 379 7.53 -29.66 1.35
C ILE A 379 7.87 -30.73 0.31
N TYR A 380 9.16 -30.90 0.04
CA TYR A 380 9.69 -31.76 -1.00
C TYR A 380 10.68 -32.76 -0.44
N TYR A 381 10.60 -33.99 -0.91
CA TYR A 381 11.59 -35.02 -0.68
C TYR A 381 12.02 -35.66 -1.99
N LYS A 382 13.33 -35.62 -2.32
CA LYS A 382 13.87 -36.11 -3.59
C LYS A 382 13.08 -35.55 -4.79
N ASP A 383 12.92 -34.22 -4.84
CA ASP A 383 12.21 -33.46 -5.89
C ASP A 383 10.70 -33.72 -6.02
N ASN A 384 10.14 -34.65 -5.26
CA ASN A 384 8.70 -34.88 -5.22
C ASN A 384 8.06 -34.02 -4.11
N LYS A 385 6.96 -33.31 -4.46
CA LYS A 385 6.13 -32.63 -3.48
C LYS A 385 5.38 -33.67 -2.65
N ILE A 386 5.65 -33.69 -1.32
CA ILE A 386 5.13 -34.69 -0.38
C ILE A 386 4.08 -34.14 0.56
N ALA A 387 4.06 -32.82 0.76
CA ALA A 387 3.07 -32.15 1.58
C ALA A 387 2.92 -30.68 1.17
N GLU A 388 1.72 -30.15 1.41
CA GLU A 388 1.39 -28.74 1.27
C GLU A 388 0.54 -28.31 2.46
N HIS A 389 0.87 -27.17 3.05
CA HIS A 389 0.13 -26.63 4.18
C HIS A 389 -0.16 -25.16 3.98
N LYS A 390 -1.32 -24.68 4.42
CA LYS A 390 -1.57 -23.27 4.57
C LYS A 390 -0.59 -22.69 5.58
N ARG A 391 0.15 -21.63 5.21
CA ARG A 391 1.13 -21.01 6.09
C ARG A 391 0.45 -20.36 7.30
N SER A 392 0.94 -20.69 8.50
CA SER A 392 0.52 -20.03 9.73
C SER A 392 1.49 -18.91 10.12
N TYR A 393 0.94 -17.77 10.53
CA TYR A 393 1.68 -16.63 11.10
C TYR A 393 1.53 -16.53 12.63
N GLN A 394 0.86 -17.51 13.24
CA GLN A 394 0.80 -17.65 14.69
C GLN A 394 2.14 -18.20 15.20
N ALA A 395 2.41 -18.07 16.49
CA ALA A 395 3.54 -18.72 17.13
C ALA A 395 3.13 -20.09 17.65
N HIS A 396 4.01 -21.08 17.47
CA HIS A 396 3.86 -22.46 18.00
C HIS A 396 2.61 -23.21 17.50
N TYR A 397 2.08 -22.83 16.34
CA TYR A 397 0.95 -23.50 15.71
C TYR A 397 1.38 -24.85 15.12
N TRP A 398 0.51 -25.85 15.20
CA TRP A 398 0.66 -27.13 14.54
C TRP A 398 -0.31 -27.22 13.36
N SER A 399 0.20 -27.37 12.16
CA SER A 399 -0.57 -27.68 10.97
C SER A 399 -0.39 -29.15 10.66
N VAL A 400 -1.40 -29.96 10.92
CA VAL A 400 -1.32 -31.42 10.86
C VAL A 400 -2.34 -31.95 9.87
N ASP A 401 -1.85 -32.56 8.80
CA ASP A 401 -2.67 -33.42 7.95
C ASP A 401 -2.64 -34.84 8.51
N ILE A 402 -3.81 -35.37 8.88
CA ILE A 402 -3.95 -36.69 9.45
C ILE A 402 -3.50 -37.81 8.49
N ASN A 403 -3.64 -37.56 7.18
CA ASN A 403 -3.21 -38.49 6.14
C ASN A 403 -1.72 -38.81 6.17
N HIS A 404 -0.91 -37.92 6.74
CA HIS A 404 0.52 -38.15 6.93
C HIS A 404 0.83 -39.24 7.96
N TYR A 405 -0.13 -39.63 8.80
CA TYR A 405 0.03 -40.57 9.92
C TYR A 405 -0.69 -41.88 9.72
N ILE A 406 -1.33 -42.14 8.58
CA ILE A 406 -2.17 -43.31 8.37
C ILE A 406 -1.44 -44.62 8.70
N HIS A 407 -0.19 -44.77 8.25
CA HIS A 407 0.59 -45.96 8.52
C HIS A 407 0.86 -46.16 10.02
N THR A 408 1.18 -45.09 10.75
CA THR A 408 1.35 -45.14 12.21
C THR A 408 0.02 -45.39 12.94
N LEU A 409 -1.07 -44.76 12.46
CA LEU A 409 -2.42 -44.93 13.04
C LEU A 409 -2.96 -46.36 12.88
N LYS A 410 -2.68 -47.03 11.75
CA LYS A 410 -3.01 -48.44 11.58
C LYS A 410 -2.37 -49.32 12.64
N LYS A 411 -1.15 -49.00 13.06
CA LYS A 411 -0.44 -49.72 14.14
C LYS A 411 -0.96 -49.32 15.53
N LYS A 412 -1.40 -48.10 15.72
CA LYS A 412 -1.81 -47.50 16.98
C LYS A 412 -3.16 -46.79 16.88
N PRO A 413 -4.27 -47.47 16.57
CA PRO A 413 -5.57 -46.81 16.29
C PRO A 413 -6.10 -46.00 17.47
N GLY A 414 -5.80 -46.37 18.71
CA GLY A 414 -6.24 -45.62 19.90
C GLY A 414 -5.64 -44.20 20.00
N ALA A 415 -4.53 -43.92 19.30
CA ALA A 415 -3.94 -42.60 19.28
C ALA A 415 -4.78 -41.58 18.47
N LEU A 416 -5.69 -42.04 17.63
CA LEU A 416 -6.53 -41.16 16.80
C LEU A 416 -7.43 -40.24 17.65
N HIS A 417 -8.03 -40.77 18.71
CA HIS A 417 -9.03 -40.06 19.50
C HIS A 417 -8.55 -38.72 20.06
N SER A 418 -7.34 -38.64 20.55
CA SER A 418 -6.74 -37.43 21.14
C SER A 418 -5.73 -36.74 20.21
N SER A 419 -5.63 -37.13 18.93
CA SER A 419 -4.66 -36.58 18.00
C SER A 419 -5.02 -35.17 17.55
N VAL A 420 -4.00 -34.31 17.39
CA VAL A 420 -4.15 -32.96 16.80
C VAL A 420 -4.74 -33.05 15.40
N GLY A 421 -4.32 -34.04 14.59
CA GLY A 421 -4.82 -34.21 13.22
C GLY A 421 -6.33 -34.47 13.16
N ARG A 422 -6.90 -35.21 14.11
CA ARG A 422 -8.34 -35.40 14.18
C ARG A 422 -9.09 -34.08 14.43
N HIS A 423 -8.56 -33.22 15.31
CA HIS A 423 -9.15 -31.93 15.62
C HIS A 423 -9.04 -30.90 14.48
N GLN A 424 -8.18 -31.16 13.52
CA GLN A 424 -7.99 -30.33 12.33
C GLN A 424 -8.69 -30.87 11.07
N LEU A 425 -9.44 -31.98 11.18
CA LEU A 425 -10.32 -32.44 10.12
C LEU A 425 -11.42 -31.41 9.82
N SER A 426 -12.02 -31.51 8.63
CA SER A 426 -13.18 -30.70 8.29
C SER A 426 -14.35 -30.95 9.30
N PRO A 427 -15.20 -29.95 9.53
CA PRO A 427 -16.33 -30.09 10.47
C PRO A 427 -17.21 -31.32 10.19
N GLU A 428 -17.40 -31.64 8.90
CA GLU A 428 -18.18 -32.80 8.44
C GLU A 428 -17.52 -34.10 8.88
N LEU A 429 -16.22 -34.24 8.67
CA LEU A 429 -15.47 -35.44 9.08
C LEU A 429 -15.39 -35.59 10.60
N GLN A 430 -15.30 -34.47 11.33
CA GLN A 430 -15.34 -34.51 12.78
C GLN A 430 -16.69 -34.98 13.28
N ALA A 431 -17.81 -34.54 12.67
CA ALA A 431 -19.16 -34.97 13.00
C ALA A 431 -19.36 -36.48 12.70
N ILE A 432 -18.93 -36.94 11.52
CA ILE A 432 -18.98 -38.35 11.14
C ILE A 432 -18.17 -39.21 12.11
N TYR A 433 -16.95 -38.79 12.47
CA TYR A 433 -16.16 -39.53 13.48
C TYR A 433 -16.90 -39.62 14.81
N GLN A 434 -17.47 -38.53 15.28
CA GLN A 434 -18.09 -38.44 16.59
C GLN A 434 -19.39 -39.24 16.67
N GLU A 435 -20.17 -39.28 15.58
CA GLU A 435 -21.46 -39.97 15.53
C GLU A 435 -21.33 -41.48 15.27
N TYR A 436 -20.34 -41.93 14.45
CA TYR A 436 -20.32 -43.30 13.96
C TYR A 436 -19.05 -44.09 14.31
N TYR A 437 -17.89 -43.42 14.53
CA TYR A 437 -16.59 -44.10 14.57
C TYR A 437 -15.85 -44.00 15.91
N THR A 438 -16.45 -43.38 16.94
CA THR A 438 -15.80 -43.19 18.24
C THR A 438 -15.42 -44.53 18.90
N SER A 439 -16.25 -45.56 18.74
CA SER A 439 -16.03 -46.91 19.26
C SER A 439 -15.10 -47.77 18.40
N ASN A 440 -14.96 -47.43 17.12
CA ASN A 440 -14.11 -48.18 16.18
C ASN A 440 -13.16 -47.26 15.39
N PRO A 441 -12.06 -46.78 15.99
CA PRO A 441 -11.08 -45.92 15.32
C PRO A 441 -10.40 -46.56 14.09
N ARG A 442 -10.33 -47.89 14.03
CA ARG A 442 -9.74 -48.59 12.89
C ARG A 442 -10.55 -48.38 11.62
N ASP A 443 -11.86 -48.53 11.73
CA ASP A 443 -12.78 -48.34 10.62
C ASP A 443 -12.73 -46.90 10.09
N PHE A 444 -12.58 -45.90 10.96
CA PHE A 444 -12.38 -44.51 10.52
C PHE A 444 -11.06 -44.29 9.81
N ILE A 445 -9.98 -44.97 10.20
CA ILE A 445 -8.69 -44.87 9.50
C ILE A 445 -8.82 -45.43 8.07
N GLU A 446 -9.58 -46.50 7.89
CA GLU A 446 -9.90 -47.04 6.55
C GLU A 446 -10.79 -46.08 5.74
N LEU A 447 -11.72 -45.37 6.41
CA LEU A 447 -12.51 -44.30 5.77
C LEU A 447 -11.60 -43.15 5.27
N LEU A 448 -10.61 -42.74 6.04
CA LEU A 448 -9.64 -41.71 5.62
C LEU A 448 -8.82 -42.15 4.39
N GLU A 449 -8.46 -43.42 4.30
CA GLU A 449 -7.80 -43.97 3.10
C GLU A 449 -8.74 -43.95 1.89
N LEU A 450 -10.00 -44.31 2.09
CA LEU A 450 -11.01 -44.28 1.03
C LEU A 450 -11.22 -42.86 0.49
N ILE A 451 -11.24 -41.86 1.38
CA ILE A 451 -11.35 -40.43 1.01
C ILE A 451 -10.15 -40.00 0.15
N LYS A 452 -8.95 -40.48 0.48
CA LYS A 452 -7.73 -40.20 -0.30
C LYS A 452 -7.81 -40.77 -1.74
N GLU A 453 -8.48 -41.91 -1.90
CA GLU A 453 -8.63 -42.61 -3.19
C GLU A 453 -9.79 -42.05 -4.04
N LYS A 454 -10.90 -41.64 -3.43
CA LYS A 454 -12.18 -41.42 -4.10
C LYS A 454 -12.76 -40.02 -4.01
N ASP A 455 -12.17 -39.13 -3.28
CA ASP A 455 -12.68 -37.79 -2.96
C ASP A 455 -13.70 -37.77 -1.80
N LEU A 456 -13.63 -36.68 -1.01
CA LEU A 456 -14.47 -36.44 0.16
C LEU A 456 -15.97 -36.34 -0.19
N GLU A 457 -16.28 -35.68 -1.31
CA GLU A 457 -17.68 -35.43 -1.70
C GLU A 457 -18.46 -36.74 -1.97
N CYS A 458 -17.82 -37.72 -2.61
CA CYS A 458 -18.38 -39.04 -2.83
C CYS A 458 -18.67 -39.79 -1.52
N VAL A 459 -17.77 -39.69 -0.56
CA VAL A 459 -17.93 -40.30 0.77
C VAL A 459 -19.08 -39.63 1.54
N LEU A 460 -19.14 -38.30 1.53
CA LEU A 460 -20.23 -37.57 2.21
C LEU A 460 -21.59 -37.90 1.63
N LYS A 461 -21.75 -38.00 0.31
CA LYS A 461 -23.00 -38.44 -0.35
C LYS A 461 -23.40 -39.84 0.09
N SER A 462 -22.43 -40.76 0.13
CA SER A 462 -22.69 -42.15 0.55
C SER A 462 -23.08 -42.24 2.02
N VAL A 463 -22.47 -41.44 2.89
CA VAL A 463 -22.86 -41.35 4.31
C VAL A 463 -24.30 -40.84 4.47
N GLU A 464 -24.69 -39.81 3.70
CA GLU A 464 -26.05 -39.27 3.74
C GLU A 464 -27.10 -40.29 3.25
N GLU A 465 -26.79 -41.05 2.21
CA GLU A 465 -27.67 -42.10 1.72
C GLU A 465 -27.85 -43.22 2.75
N LEU A 466 -26.77 -43.70 3.34
CA LEU A 466 -26.85 -44.73 4.40
C LEU A 466 -27.58 -44.23 5.63
N LYS A 467 -27.40 -42.98 6.03
CA LYS A 467 -28.09 -42.33 7.15
C LYS A 467 -29.61 -42.28 6.96
N LYS A 468 -30.09 -42.08 5.70
CA LYS A 468 -31.52 -42.10 5.35
C LYS A 468 -32.14 -43.48 5.54
N ILE A 469 -31.37 -44.56 5.35
CA ILE A 469 -31.85 -45.92 5.50
C ILE A 469 -31.81 -46.32 6.98
N LYS A 470 -30.66 -46.31 7.60
CA LYS A 470 -30.47 -46.63 9.01
C LYS A 470 -29.10 -46.20 9.51
N LYS A 471 -29.01 -45.55 10.67
CA LYS A 471 -27.74 -45.02 11.21
C LYS A 471 -26.66 -46.07 11.42
N GLU A 472 -27.05 -47.27 11.84
CA GLU A 472 -26.12 -48.38 12.11
C GLU A 472 -25.47 -48.93 10.81
N LEU A 473 -25.98 -48.57 9.64
CA LEU A 473 -25.41 -48.96 8.35
C LEU A 473 -24.22 -48.06 7.92
N VAL A 474 -23.96 -46.98 8.63
CA VAL A 474 -22.82 -46.10 8.33
C VAL A 474 -21.53 -46.73 8.82
N THR A 475 -20.96 -47.60 8.01
CA THR A 475 -19.65 -48.25 8.18
C THR A 475 -18.81 -48.04 6.95
N THR A 476 -17.50 -48.09 7.09
CA THR A 476 -16.56 -47.89 5.94
C THR A 476 -16.79 -48.92 4.83
N GLU A 477 -17.11 -50.16 5.23
CA GLU A 477 -17.39 -51.23 4.26
C GLU A 477 -18.66 -50.94 3.43
N ASN A 478 -19.76 -50.49 4.06
CA ASN A 478 -20.98 -50.12 3.36
C ASN A 478 -20.80 -48.89 2.48
N ILE A 479 -20.07 -47.87 2.94
CA ILE A 479 -19.71 -46.69 2.16
C ILE A 479 -18.91 -47.10 0.94
N LYS A 480 -17.90 -47.97 1.11
CA LYS A 480 -17.08 -48.51 0.04
C LYS A 480 -17.93 -49.25 -0.99
N ASN A 481 -18.81 -50.14 -0.54
CA ASN A 481 -19.72 -50.89 -1.41
C ASN A 481 -20.66 -49.97 -2.20
N LEU A 482 -21.11 -48.89 -1.62
CA LEU A 482 -22.01 -47.93 -2.25
C LEU A 482 -21.27 -47.11 -3.30
N ILE A 483 -20.06 -46.63 -3.01
CA ILE A 483 -19.20 -45.89 -3.95
C ILE A 483 -18.82 -46.76 -5.18
N PHE A 484 -18.52 -48.04 -4.94
CA PHE A 484 -18.17 -48.93 -6.06
C PHE A 484 -19.38 -49.42 -6.87
N LYS A 485 -20.60 -49.30 -6.34
CA LYS A 485 -21.85 -49.63 -7.02
C LYS A 485 -22.46 -48.45 -7.81
N LEU A 486 -22.14 -47.21 -7.41
CA LEU A 486 -22.55 -46.04 -8.19
C LEU A 486 -21.73 -45.94 -9.46
N PRO A 487 -22.36 -45.84 -10.65
CA PRO A 487 -21.63 -45.53 -11.86
C PRO A 487 -20.90 -44.19 -11.64
N VAL A 488 -19.63 -44.18 -11.98
CA VAL A 488 -18.84 -42.93 -11.91
C VAL A 488 -19.47 -41.94 -12.90
N ASP A 489 -20.24 -41.00 -12.38
CA ASP A 489 -20.71 -39.88 -13.19
C ASP A 489 -19.49 -38.99 -13.52
N ASN A 490 -18.88 -39.27 -14.68
CA ASN A 490 -17.79 -38.48 -15.24
C ASN A 490 -18.20 -37.02 -15.56
N THR A 491 -19.49 -36.68 -15.37
CA THR A 491 -20.03 -35.34 -15.60
C THR A 491 -19.46 -34.28 -14.64
N SER A 492 -18.96 -34.66 -13.44
CA SER A 492 -18.41 -33.69 -12.50
C SER A 492 -17.00 -33.18 -12.89
N LEU A 493 -16.22 -33.98 -13.60
CA LEU A 493 -14.89 -33.56 -14.10
C LEU A 493 -15.03 -32.68 -15.35
N GLU A 494 -15.96 -32.99 -16.24
CA GLU A 494 -16.24 -32.16 -17.40
C GLU A 494 -16.89 -30.83 -17.02
N THR A 495 -17.82 -30.83 -16.07
CA THR A 495 -18.45 -29.57 -15.59
C THR A 495 -17.47 -28.68 -14.84
N LYS A 496 -16.56 -29.21 -14.02
CA LYS A 496 -15.50 -28.40 -13.39
C LYS A 496 -14.52 -27.85 -14.43
N ASN A 497 -14.12 -28.64 -15.42
CA ASN A 497 -13.29 -28.16 -16.52
C ASN A 497 -14.01 -27.13 -17.39
N ILE A 498 -15.29 -27.32 -17.70
CA ILE A 498 -16.10 -26.36 -18.45
C ILE A 498 -16.31 -25.07 -17.66
N SER A 499 -16.52 -25.12 -16.34
CA SER A 499 -16.65 -23.93 -15.50
C SER A 499 -15.33 -23.16 -15.40
N ILE A 500 -14.20 -23.86 -15.29
CA ILE A 500 -12.85 -23.27 -15.28
C ILE A 500 -12.51 -22.70 -16.67
N GLN A 501 -12.79 -23.44 -17.75
CA GLN A 501 -12.63 -22.95 -19.13
C GLN A 501 -13.53 -21.74 -19.40
N ASN A 502 -14.80 -21.76 -18.98
CA ASN A 502 -15.71 -20.64 -19.15
C ASN A 502 -15.33 -19.44 -18.28
N ALA A 503 -14.78 -19.65 -17.08
CA ALA A 503 -14.22 -18.59 -16.24
C ALA A 503 -12.96 -17.99 -16.89
N SER A 504 -12.08 -18.82 -17.42
CA SER A 504 -10.87 -18.39 -18.14
C SER A 504 -11.21 -17.68 -19.45
N ILE A 505 -12.18 -18.18 -20.21
CA ILE A 505 -12.69 -17.54 -21.44
C ILE A 505 -13.35 -16.19 -21.11
N LYS A 506 -14.14 -16.10 -20.03
CA LYS A 506 -14.70 -14.82 -19.55
C LYS A 506 -13.62 -13.84 -19.11
N GLN A 507 -12.60 -14.29 -18.40
CA GLN A 507 -11.46 -13.45 -18.02
C GLN A 507 -10.66 -12.97 -19.24
N ILE A 508 -10.42 -13.85 -20.22
CA ILE A 508 -9.76 -13.49 -21.49
C ILE A 508 -10.64 -12.53 -22.30
N ALA A 509 -11.96 -12.74 -22.35
CA ALA A 509 -12.87 -11.84 -23.03
C ALA A 509 -12.90 -10.44 -22.38
N ILE A 510 -12.92 -10.38 -21.04
CA ILE A 510 -12.83 -9.12 -20.28
C ILE A 510 -11.48 -8.44 -20.54
N LEU A 511 -10.38 -9.18 -20.54
CA LEU A 511 -9.05 -8.67 -20.89
C LEU A 511 -8.98 -8.18 -22.35
N ASN A 512 -9.55 -8.94 -23.29
CA ASN A 512 -9.61 -8.53 -24.70
C ASN A 512 -10.51 -7.31 -24.93
N GLU A 513 -11.64 -7.18 -24.21
CA GLU A 513 -12.45 -5.96 -24.20
C GLU A 513 -11.71 -4.79 -23.55
N MET A 514 -11.01 -5.02 -22.43
CA MET A 514 -10.22 -3.99 -21.75
C MET A 514 -9.04 -3.49 -22.60
N PHE A 515 -8.44 -4.37 -23.39
CA PHE A 515 -7.24 -4.05 -24.17
C PHE A 515 -7.46 -3.89 -25.67
N ASN A 516 -8.70 -4.01 -26.18
CA ASN A 516 -9.03 -3.95 -27.61
C ASN A 516 -8.11 -4.82 -28.51
N LEU A 517 -7.66 -5.95 -27.98
CA LEU A 517 -6.81 -6.87 -28.72
C LEU A 517 -7.67 -7.66 -29.73
N LYS A 518 -7.40 -7.52 -31.01
CA LYS A 518 -7.99 -8.39 -32.05
C LYS A 518 -7.58 -9.85 -31.76
N PRO A 519 -8.50 -10.83 -31.89
CA PRO A 519 -8.14 -12.22 -31.67
C PRO A 519 -7.05 -12.61 -32.66
N MET A 520 -5.93 -13.16 -32.18
CA MET A 520 -4.92 -13.80 -33.01
C MET A 520 -5.57 -14.95 -33.76
N GLY A 521 -5.50 -14.91 -35.09
CA GLY A 521 -6.01 -15.96 -35.97
C GLY A 521 -5.38 -17.31 -35.63
N ARG A 522 -6.21 -18.36 -35.65
CA ARG A 522 -5.75 -19.75 -35.55
C ARG A 522 -4.75 -19.99 -36.67
N TYR A 523 -3.54 -20.37 -36.35
CA TYR A 523 -2.66 -21.04 -37.29
C TYR A 523 -3.20 -22.47 -37.44
N GLU A 524 -3.86 -22.72 -38.57
CA GLU A 524 -4.03 -24.07 -39.07
C GLU A 524 -2.66 -24.55 -39.58
N ASN A 525 -2.15 -25.58 -38.92
CA ASN A 525 -1.38 -26.66 -39.54
C ASN A 525 -1.36 -27.86 -38.62
#